data_cad4f0840909fc7a5e9aeaa6bc914942
#
_entry.id   cad4f0840909fc7a5e9aeaa6bc914942
#
_cell.length_a   1.000
_cell.length_b   1.000
_cell.length_c   1.000
_cell.angle_alpha   90.00
_cell.angle_beta   90.00
_cell.angle_gamma   90.00
#
_symmetry.space_group_name_H-M   'P 1'
#
loop_
_entity.id
_entity.type
_entity.pdbx_description
1 polymer ?
#
loop_
_entity_poly.entity_id
_entity_poly.type
_entity_poly.pdbx_seq_one_letter_code
_entity_poly.pdbx_strand_id
1 'polypeptide(L)'
;MEEFLKDTYFLDFHSPVYDEFCGNIVQNEDQTILAVHMYNLVRESFLYDPYHLDLRPSALVGSEIIRKGRRAWCVEKAIVLAACARKFNIPSRLGYAIVTNHIGVEKLTRYLRRPEIVFHGFVELYLNDKWVKCTPAFDSRICRISGVAPLEWNGKENSMFQEFDQGKKFMEYLQYYGTFNDVP
;
A
#
# COMPACT_ATOMS: atom_id res chain seq x y z
N MET A 1 -10.76 -8.49 -16.54
CA MET A 1 -9.36 -8.36 -16.12
C MET A 1 -8.66 -7.15 -16.74
N GLU A 2 -8.93 -6.83 -17.99
CA GLU A 2 -8.33 -5.69 -18.71
C GLU A 2 -8.49 -4.34 -17.97
N GLU A 3 -9.63 -4.12 -17.32
CA GLU A 3 -9.86 -2.89 -16.55
C GLU A 3 -8.87 -2.67 -15.42
N PHE A 4 -8.32 -3.76 -14.84
CA PHE A 4 -7.34 -3.73 -13.76
C PHE A 4 -5.89 -3.63 -14.23
N LEU A 5 -5.69 -3.47 -15.55
CA LEU A 5 -4.40 -3.22 -16.19
C LEU A 5 -4.32 -1.83 -16.83
N LYS A 6 -5.41 -1.05 -16.81
CA LYS A 6 -5.46 0.26 -17.47
C LYS A 6 -4.67 1.31 -16.70
N ASP A 7 -4.02 2.18 -17.45
CA ASP A 7 -3.56 3.48 -16.96
C ASP A 7 -4.77 4.35 -16.66
N THR A 8 -4.73 5.06 -15.55
CA THR A 8 -5.82 5.92 -15.09
C THR A 8 -5.25 7.25 -14.61
N TYR A 9 -6.12 8.18 -14.22
CA TYR A 9 -5.65 9.46 -13.71
C TYR A 9 -4.78 9.31 -12.45
N PHE A 10 -5.15 8.40 -11.54
CA PHE A 10 -4.39 8.20 -10.31
C PHE A 10 -3.30 7.12 -10.43
N LEU A 11 -3.54 6.10 -11.24
CA LEU A 11 -2.58 5.02 -11.47
C LEU A 11 -1.86 5.23 -12.82
N ASP A 12 -1.16 6.36 -12.94
CA ASP A 12 -0.51 6.89 -14.14
C ASP A 12 0.86 6.24 -14.42
N PHE A 13 0.89 4.90 -14.48
CA PHE A 13 2.14 4.11 -14.55
C PHE A 13 2.95 4.28 -15.84
N HIS A 14 2.40 4.96 -16.86
CA HIS A 14 3.16 5.36 -18.06
C HIS A 14 4.03 6.60 -17.84
N SER A 15 3.86 7.29 -16.70
CA SER A 15 4.75 8.41 -16.36
C SER A 15 6.20 7.94 -16.22
N PRO A 16 7.18 8.66 -16.85
CA PRO A 16 8.59 8.26 -16.84
C PRO A 16 9.19 8.08 -15.42
N VAL A 17 8.61 8.71 -14.41
CA VAL A 17 9.09 8.56 -13.02
C VAL A 17 9.04 7.11 -12.52
N TYR A 18 8.13 6.30 -13.07
CA TYR A 18 8.05 4.87 -12.72
C TYR A 18 9.21 4.07 -13.33
N ASP A 19 9.82 4.51 -14.42
CA ASP A 19 10.99 3.84 -14.99
C ASP A 19 12.19 3.95 -14.04
N GLU A 20 12.38 5.10 -13.43
CA GLU A 20 13.41 5.32 -12.43
C GLU A 20 13.05 4.61 -11.12
N PHE A 21 11.82 4.78 -10.62
CA PHE A 21 11.36 4.20 -9.36
C PHE A 21 11.44 2.67 -9.35
N CYS A 22 11.04 2.04 -10.44
CA CYS A 22 11.06 0.58 -10.60
C CYS A 22 12.35 0.04 -11.21
N GLY A 23 13.34 0.90 -11.53
CA GLY A 23 14.53 0.52 -12.31
C GLY A 23 15.39 -0.58 -11.70
N ASN A 24 15.31 -0.77 -10.38
CA ASN A 24 16.02 -1.85 -9.67
C ASN A 24 15.22 -3.15 -9.58
N ILE A 25 13.98 -3.18 -10.08
CA ILE A 25 13.19 -4.40 -10.11
C ILE A 25 13.68 -5.26 -11.27
N VAL A 26 14.31 -6.38 -10.93
CA VAL A 26 14.74 -7.36 -11.93
C VAL A 26 13.50 -8.04 -12.51
N GLN A 27 13.35 -8.00 -13.82
CA GLN A 27 12.31 -8.73 -14.54
C GLN A 27 12.40 -10.22 -14.17
N ASN A 28 11.28 -10.80 -13.82
CA ASN A 28 11.16 -12.21 -13.48
C ASN A 28 9.91 -12.79 -14.15
N GLU A 29 10.03 -13.99 -14.67
CA GLU A 29 8.88 -14.71 -15.28
C GLU A 29 7.82 -15.08 -14.22
N ASP A 30 8.25 -15.31 -12.97
CA ASP A 30 7.34 -15.53 -11.84
C ASP A 30 6.77 -14.20 -11.34
N GLN A 31 5.54 -13.92 -11.72
CA GLN A 31 4.81 -12.71 -11.30
C GLN A 31 4.68 -12.59 -9.77
N THR A 32 4.71 -13.71 -9.03
CA THR A 32 4.66 -13.69 -7.56
C THR A 32 5.93 -13.09 -6.98
N ILE A 33 7.09 -13.51 -7.50
CA ILE A 33 8.39 -12.96 -7.08
C ILE A 33 8.45 -11.47 -7.41
N LEU A 34 8.04 -11.10 -8.60
CA LEU A 34 7.99 -9.72 -9.06
C LEU A 34 7.09 -8.85 -8.18
N ALA A 35 5.90 -9.35 -7.84
CA ALA A 35 4.95 -8.67 -6.96
C ALA A 35 5.51 -8.45 -5.54
N VAL A 36 6.21 -9.43 -4.99
CA VAL A 36 6.87 -9.33 -3.68
C VAL A 36 7.99 -8.29 -3.71
N HIS A 37 8.78 -8.22 -4.80
CA HIS A 37 9.81 -7.19 -4.95
C HIS A 37 9.18 -5.79 -4.99
N MET A 38 8.10 -5.60 -5.76
CA MET A 38 7.38 -4.31 -5.82
C MET A 38 6.77 -3.92 -4.46
N TYR A 39 6.18 -4.88 -3.76
CA TYR A 39 5.65 -4.68 -2.41
C TYR A 39 6.74 -4.14 -1.46
N ASN A 40 7.90 -4.80 -1.41
CA ASN A 40 9.01 -4.39 -0.58
C ASN A 40 9.59 -3.03 -1.00
N LEU A 41 9.74 -2.80 -2.31
CA LEU A 41 10.18 -1.51 -2.84
C LEU A 41 9.28 -0.38 -2.34
N VAL A 42 7.97 -0.49 -2.52
CA VAL A 42 7.02 0.56 -2.11
C VAL A 42 6.98 0.70 -0.59
N ARG A 43 6.97 -0.41 0.16
CA ARG A 43 6.99 -0.38 1.62
C ARG A 43 8.16 0.44 2.17
N GLU A 44 9.37 0.25 1.62
CA GLU A 44 10.59 0.85 2.14
C GLU A 44 10.95 2.21 1.52
N SER A 45 10.44 2.54 0.33
CA SER A 45 10.76 3.81 -0.34
C SER A 45 10.19 5.03 0.36
N PHE A 46 9.12 4.85 1.15
CA PHE A 46 8.45 5.95 1.83
C PHE A 46 8.36 5.69 3.33
N LEU A 47 8.73 6.67 4.13
CA LEU A 47 8.43 6.68 5.56
C LEU A 47 6.93 6.85 5.77
N TYR A 48 6.34 6.03 6.60
CA TYR A 48 4.91 6.15 6.90
C TYR A 48 4.60 7.44 7.67
N ASP A 49 3.70 8.24 7.12
CA ASP A 49 3.30 9.52 7.71
C ASP A 49 1.79 9.76 7.58
N PRO A 50 1.01 9.46 8.63
CA PRO A 50 -0.44 9.68 8.62
C PRO A 50 -0.84 11.11 9.05
N TYR A 51 0.12 12.02 9.26
CA TYR A 51 -0.14 13.36 9.81
C TYR A 51 -0.13 14.46 8.75
N HIS A 52 0.51 14.23 7.62
CA HIS A 52 0.65 15.23 6.55
C HIS A 52 -0.14 14.79 5.31
N LEU A 53 -1.46 14.70 5.48
CA LEU A 53 -2.37 14.26 4.42
C LEU A 53 -2.67 15.42 3.45
N ASP A 54 -2.49 15.16 2.17
CA ASP A 54 -2.99 16.02 1.10
C ASP A 54 -4.02 15.22 0.28
N LEU A 55 -5.29 15.58 0.45
CA LEU A 55 -6.43 14.89 -0.16
C LEU A 55 -6.88 15.52 -1.48
N ARG A 56 -6.14 16.50 -2.01
CA ARG A 56 -6.42 17.03 -3.34
C ARG A 56 -6.21 15.93 -4.38
N PRO A 57 -7.10 15.78 -5.37
CA PRO A 57 -6.93 14.73 -6.39
C PRO A 57 -5.54 14.73 -7.05
N SER A 58 -5.00 15.91 -7.36
CA SER A 58 -3.66 16.01 -7.95
C SER A 58 -2.52 15.49 -7.07
N ALA A 59 -2.68 15.50 -5.76
CA ALA A 59 -1.68 14.99 -4.82
C ALA A 59 -1.74 13.46 -4.65
N LEU A 60 -2.84 12.84 -5.08
CA LEU A 60 -3.05 11.39 -5.05
C LEU A 60 -2.67 10.72 -6.38
N VAL A 61 -2.14 11.44 -7.36
CA VAL A 61 -1.60 10.86 -8.59
C VAL A 61 -0.30 10.12 -8.26
N GLY A 62 -0.18 8.88 -8.69
CA GLY A 62 0.93 8.00 -8.28
C GLY A 62 2.31 8.57 -8.64
N SER A 63 2.48 9.16 -9.82
CA SER A 63 3.73 9.82 -10.19
C SER A 63 4.05 11.04 -9.32
N GLU A 64 3.05 11.80 -8.86
CA GLU A 64 3.26 12.93 -7.95
C GLU A 64 3.63 12.47 -6.54
N ILE A 65 3.06 11.35 -6.08
CA ILE A 65 3.45 10.72 -4.81
C ILE A 65 4.94 10.34 -4.85
N ILE A 66 5.40 9.72 -5.95
CA ILE A 66 6.82 9.35 -6.13
C ILE A 66 7.70 10.61 -6.16
N ARG A 67 7.33 11.65 -6.92
CA ARG A 67 8.09 12.92 -7.00
C ARG A 67 8.18 13.65 -5.66
N LYS A 68 7.08 13.67 -4.90
CA LYS A 68 7.07 14.21 -3.53
C LYS A 68 8.09 13.49 -2.64
N GLY A 69 8.24 12.18 -2.81
CA GLY A 69 9.22 11.34 -2.14
C GLY A 69 9.10 11.31 -0.61
N ARG A 70 10.05 10.67 0.04
CA ARG A 70 10.31 10.56 1.47
C ARG A 70 9.16 10.07 2.36
N ARG A 71 7.92 10.54 2.21
CA ARG A 71 6.81 10.24 3.12
C ARG A 71 5.53 9.95 2.36
N ALA A 72 4.83 8.93 2.81
CA ALA A 72 3.52 8.58 2.28
C ALA A 72 2.67 7.86 3.34
N TRP A 73 1.36 8.02 3.27
CA TRP A 73 0.42 7.27 4.10
C TRP A 73 -0.10 6.04 3.35
N CYS A 74 -0.91 5.22 4.02
CA CYS A 74 -1.32 3.91 3.49
C CYS A 74 -1.98 3.97 2.10
N VAL A 75 -2.84 4.97 1.85
CA VAL A 75 -3.51 5.14 0.55
C VAL A 75 -2.50 5.52 -0.55
N GLU A 76 -1.61 6.48 -0.31
CA GLU A 76 -0.58 6.86 -1.27
C GLU A 76 0.33 5.67 -1.63
N LYS A 77 0.76 4.88 -0.63
CA LYS A 77 1.56 3.67 -0.89
C LYS A 77 0.77 2.61 -1.66
N ALA A 78 -0.53 2.46 -1.38
CA ALA A 78 -1.39 1.55 -2.13
C ALA A 78 -1.52 1.98 -3.61
N ILE A 79 -1.70 3.27 -3.88
CA ILE A 79 -1.74 3.83 -5.24
C ILE A 79 -0.45 3.51 -6.00
N VAL A 80 0.71 3.80 -5.41
CA VAL A 80 2.00 3.54 -6.05
C VAL A 80 2.20 2.04 -6.31
N LEU A 81 1.86 1.16 -5.36
CA LEU A 81 2.00 -0.29 -5.56
C LEU A 81 1.07 -0.80 -6.66
N ALA A 82 -0.19 -0.35 -6.69
CA ALA A 82 -1.13 -0.75 -7.73
C ALA A 82 -0.66 -0.30 -9.13
N ALA A 83 -0.15 0.91 -9.25
CA ALA A 83 0.41 1.42 -10.49
C ALA A 83 1.69 0.66 -10.92
N CYS A 84 2.60 0.36 -9.99
CA CYS A 84 3.76 -0.49 -10.26
C CYS A 84 3.34 -1.87 -10.77
N ALA A 85 2.34 -2.51 -10.15
CA ALA A 85 1.86 -3.81 -10.58
C ALA A 85 1.34 -3.77 -12.03
N ARG A 86 0.54 -2.76 -12.39
CA ARG A 86 0.05 -2.58 -13.76
C ARG A 86 1.17 -2.35 -14.76
N LYS A 87 2.20 -1.58 -14.40
CA LYS A 87 3.38 -1.39 -15.25
C LYS A 87 4.06 -2.71 -15.63
N PHE A 88 4.03 -3.69 -14.74
CA PHE A 88 4.55 -5.04 -14.97
C PHE A 88 3.48 -6.06 -15.40
N ASN A 89 2.34 -5.57 -15.91
CA ASN A 89 1.24 -6.39 -16.43
C ASN A 89 0.63 -7.34 -15.36
N ILE A 90 0.61 -6.93 -14.10
CA ILE A 90 -0.07 -7.60 -13.01
C ILE A 90 -1.36 -6.84 -12.72
N PRO A 91 -2.56 -7.46 -12.91
CA PRO A 91 -3.80 -6.80 -12.59
C PRO A 91 -3.88 -6.40 -11.13
N SER A 92 -4.28 -5.16 -10.87
CA SER A 92 -4.33 -4.59 -9.52
C SER A 92 -5.59 -3.78 -9.29
N ARG A 93 -6.06 -3.78 -8.03
CA ARG A 93 -7.14 -2.91 -7.59
C ARG A 93 -6.88 -2.39 -6.18
N LEU A 94 -7.38 -1.19 -5.92
CA LEU A 94 -7.28 -0.52 -4.63
C LEU A 94 -8.40 -1.00 -3.72
N GLY A 95 -8.08 -1.25 -2.46
CA GLY A 95 -9.07 -1.56 -1.45
C GLY A 95 -9.04 -0.54 -0.31
N TYR A 96 -10.19 -0.31 0.29
CA TYR A 96 -10.34 0.63 1.39
C TYR A 96 -11.10 0.00 2.55
N ALA A 97 -10.67 0.35 3.76
CA ALA A 97 -11.27 -0.16 4.99
C ALA A 97 -11.23 0.88 6.13
N ILE A 98 -12.06 0.67 7.12
CA ILE A 98 -11.86 1.27 8.44
C ILE A 98 -11.05 0.28 9.27
N VAL A 99 -10.00 0.78 9.91
CA VAL A 99 -9.17 -0.01 10.80
C VAL A 99 -9.01 0.69 12.15
N THR A 100 -8.84 -0.09 13.21
CA THR A 100 -8.34 0.42 14.48
C THR A 100 -6.90 -0.04 14.66
N ASN A 101 -6.06 0.83 15.20
CA ASN A 101 -4.68 0.53 15.50
C ASN A 101 -4.51 0.44 17.02
N HIS A 102 -3.83 -0.58 17.52
CA HIS A 102 -3.66 -0.82 18.96
C HIS A 102 -2.30 -0.38 19.50
N ILE A 103 -1.37 0.05 18.63
CA ILE A 103 -0.01 0.45 19.01
C ILE A 103 0.33 1.82 18.45
N GLY A 104 0.97 2.66 19.27
CA GLY A 104 1.37 4.01 18.88
C GLY A 104 0.20 4.96 18.60
N VAL A 105 -0.98 4.60 19.07
CA VAL A 105 -2.25 5.26 18.73
C VAL A 105 -2.51 6.55 19.46
N GLU A 106 -1.90 6.79 20.63
CA GLU A 106 -2.26 7.96 21.45
C GLU A 106 -2.12 9.28 20.67
N LYS A 107 -1.00 9.44 19.96
CA LYS A 107 -0.75 10.63 19.14
C LYS A 107 -1.70 10.69 17.95
N LEU A 108 -1.93 9.56 17.26
CA LEU A 108 -2.80 9.50 16.09
C LEU A 108 -4.27 9.67 16.50
N THR A 109 -4.72 9.00 17.56
CA THR A 109 -6.07 9.15 18.12
C THR A 109 -6.34 10.60 18.55
N ARG A 110 -5.35 11.25 19.17
CA ARG A 110 -5.45 12.67 19.54
C ARG A 110 -5.56 13.57 18.31
N TYR A 111 -4.80 13.27 17.26
CA TYR A 111 -4.83 14.00 15.99
C TYR A 111 -6.15 13.81 15.24
N LEU A 112 -6.59 12.55 15.08
CA LEU A 112 -7.83 12.20 14.39
C LEU A 112 -9.09 12.41 15.25
N ARG A 113 -8.96 12.59 16.57
CA ARG A 113 -10.03 12.64 17.57
C ARG A 113 -10.91 11.38 17.59
N ARG A 114 -10.36 10.26 17.13
CA ARG A 114 -11.00 8.94 17.09
C ARG A 114 -9.94 7.85 17.03
N PRO A 115 -10.20 6.62 17.54
CA PRO A 115 -9.27 5.51 17.45
C PRO A 115 -9.22 4.87 16.05
N GLU A 116 -10.26 5.07 15.23
CA GLU A 116 -10.36 4.47 13.91
C GLU A 116 -9.62 5.32 12.88
N ILE A 117 -8.91 4.64 11.99
CA ILE A 117 -8.38 5.20 10.75
C ILE A 117 -9.41 4.92 9.66
N VAL A 118 -10.05 5.98 9.19
CA VAL A 118 -10.99 5.91 8.06
C VAL A 118 -10.19 6.04 6.76
N PHE A 119 -10.47 5.13 5.82
CA PHE A 119 -9.76 4.93 4.56
C PHE A 119 -8.32 4.44 4.72
N HIS A 120 -8.15 3.34 5.50
CA HIS A 120 -6.93 2.58 5.35
C HIS A 120 -6.87 1.94 3.96
N GLY A 121 -5.82 2.26 3.19
CA GLY A 121 -5.61 1.74 1.84
C GLY A 121 -4.83 0.43 1.85
N PHE A 122 -5.28 -0.52 1.03
CA PHE A 122 -4.57 -1.76 0.71
C PHE A 122 -4.68 -2.06 -0.79
N VAL A 123 -3.97 -3.06 -1.27
CA VAL A 123 -3.98 -3.46 -2.67
C VAL A 123 -4.37 -4.93 -2.78
N GLU A 124 -5.12 -5.27 -3.82
CA GLU A 124 -5.25 -6.65 -4.28
C GLU A 124 -4.54 -6.79 -5.62
N LEU A 125 -3.68 -7.80 -5.71
CA LEU A 125 -2.99 -8.19 -6.93
C LEU A 125 -3.54 -9.54 -7.41
N TYR A 126 -3.75 -9.68 -8.72
CA TYR A 126 -4.18 -10.95 -9.30
C TYR A 126 -2.97 -11.80 -9.65
N LEU A 127 -2.74 -12.83 -8.85
CA LEU A 127 -1.60 -13.73 -8.94
C LEU A 127 -2.08 -15.17 -8.86
N ASN A 128 -1.59 -16.04 -9.73
CA ASN A 128 -1.94 -17.47 -9.74
C ASN A 128 -3.46 -17.71 -9.70
N ASP A 129 -4.18 -17.01 -10.58
CA ASP A 129 -5.65 -17.11 -10.77
C ASP A 129 -6.48 -16.70 -9.55
N LYS A 130 -5.95 -15.89 -8.65
CA LYS A 130 -6.69 -15.35 -7.50
C LYS A 130 -6.26 -13.94 -7.12
N TRP A 131 -7.16 -13.21 -6.48
CA TRP A 131 -6.85 -11.94 -5.85
C TRP A 131 -6.19 -12.14 -4.49
N VAL A 132 -5.00 -11.58 -4.31
CA VAL A 132 -4.23 -11.65 -3.07
C VAL A 132 -4.06 -10.24 -2.51
N LYS A 133 -4.43 -10.07 -1.24
CA LYS A 133 -4.38 -8.77 -0.54
C LYS A 133 -3.02 -8.52 0.08
N CYS A 134 -2.55 -7.27 0.00
CA CYS A 134 -1.38 -6.82 0.74
C CYS A 134 -1.49 -5.33 1.11
N THR A 135 -0.81 -4.93 2.17
CA THR A 135 -0.73 -3.54 2.60
C THR A 135 0.72 -3.12 2.83
N PRO A 136 1.31 -2.27 1.97
CA PRO A 136 2.68 -1.79 2.09
C PRO A 136 2.81 -0.60 3.05
N ALA A 137 1.88 -0.42 4.01
CA ALA A 137 1.74 0.81 4.77
C ALA A 137 2.97 1.13 5.63
N PHE A 138 3.37 0.21 6.51
CA PHE A 138 4.38 0.47 7.52
C PHE A 138 5.78 0.04 7.06
N ASP A 139 6.68 1.02 6.92
CA ASP A 139 8.09 0.76 6.62
C ASP A 139 8.83 0.18 7.83
N SER A 140 10.00 -0.43 7.59
CA SER A 140 10.82 -1.07 8.62
C SER A 140 11.25 -0.12 9.73
N ARG A 141 11.36 1.18 9.45
CA ARG A 141 11.76 2.18 10.44
C ARG A 141 10.64 2.44 11.44
N ILE A 142 9.41 2.67 10.97
CA ILE A 142 8.26 2.87 11.88
C ILE A 142 7.96 1.59 12.66
N CYS A 143 8.09 0.42 12.03
CA CYS A 143 7.94 -0.87 12.70
C CYS A 143 8.93 -1.02 13.86
N ARG A 144 10.20 -0.69 13.64
CA ARG A 144 11.24 -0.73 14.68
C ARG A 144 10.93 0.22 15.84
N ILE A 145 10.49 1.46 15.54
CA ILE A 145 10.11 2.44 16.57
C ILE A 145 8.91 1.95 17.37
N SER A 146 7.98 1.24 16.72
CA SER A 146 6.78 0.68 17.35
C SER A 146 6.99 -0.68 18.03
N GLY A 147 8.20 -1.25 17.95
CA GLY A 147 8.52 -2.54 18.55
C GLY A 147 7.84 -3.74 17.89
N VAL A 148 7.53 -3.64 16.58
CA VAL A 148 6.89 -4.70 15.79
C VAL A 148 7.76 -5.09 14.60
N ALA A 149 7.60 -6.32 14.13
CA ALA A 149 8.23 -6.76 12.88
C ALA A 149 7.54 -6.11 11.67
N PRO A 150 8.26 -5.80 10.58
CA PRO A 150 7.65 -5.42 9.32
C PRO A 150 6.68 -6.51 8.82
N LEU A 151 5.59 -6.07 8.19
CA LEU A 151 4.65 -7.01 7.60
C LEU A 151 5.27 -7.62 6.34
N GLU A 152 5.58 -8.90 6.42
CA GLU A 152 6.08 -9.65 5.27
C GLU A 152 4.93 -10.19 4.42
N TRP A 153 5.16 -10.27 3.11
CA TRP A 153 4.20 -10.80 2.15
C TRP A 153 4.88 -11.75 1.17
N ASN A 154 4.28 -12.91 0.94
CA ASN A 154 4.83 -13.95 0.07
C ASN A 154 4.18 -14.00 -1.33
N GLY A 155 3.23 -13.10 -1.63
CA GLY A 155 2.50 -13.07 -2.90
C GLY A 155 1.49 -14.20 -3.09
N LYS A 156 1.32 -15.09 -2.14
CA LYS A 156 0.44 -16.27 -2.21
C LYS A 156 -0.75 -16.19 -1.28
N GLU A 157 -0.56 -15.56 -0.13
CA GLU A 157 -1.57 -15.41 0.94
C GLU A 157 -1.84 -13.94 1.22
N ASN A 158 -3.02 -13.66 1.75
CA ASN A 158 -3.36 -12.30 2.18
C ASN A 158 -2.47 -11.87 3.34
N SER A 159 -1.85 -10.69 3.23
CA SER A 159 -1.02 -10.09 4.26
C SER A 159 -1.59 -8.72 4.61
N MET A 160 -2.44 -8.70 5.63
CA MET A 160 -3.22 -7.51 6.02
C MET A 160 -2.95 -7.08 7.46
N PHE A 161 -2.36 -7.96 8.28
CA PHE A 161 -2.19 -7.74 9.71
C PHE A 161 -0.77 -8.00 10.14
N GLN A 162 -0.23 -7.09 10.96
CA GLN A 162 0.95 -7.39 11.76
C GLN A 162 0.50 -7.99 13.09
N GLU A 163 1.08 -9.13 13.45
CA GLU A 163 0.96 -9.67 14.79
C GLU A 163 1.91 -8.91 15.72
N PHE A 164 1.42 -8.56 16.88
CA PHE A 164 2.21 -7.99 17.96
C PHE A 164 2.11 -8.92 19.16
N ASP A 165 3.23 -9.11 19.83
CA ASP A 165 3.48 -9.94 21.00
C ASP A 165 2.26 -10.64 21.65
N GLN A 166 2.31 -11.98 21.78
CA GLN A 166 1.32 -12.84 22.43
C GLN A 166 -0.10 -12.82 21.81
N GLY A 167 -0.21 -12.73 20.48
CA GLY A 167 -1.51 -12.83 19.78
C GLY A 167 -2.31 -11.53 19.76
N LYS A 168 -1.74 -10.40 20.18
CA LYS A 168 -2.36 -9.08 20.00
C LYS A 168 -2.15 -8.60 18.57
N LYS A 169 -3.22 -8.19 17.92
CA LYS A 169 -3.15 -7.60 16.58
C LYS A 169 -2.65 -6.16 16.66
N PHE A 170 -1.70 -5.79 15.81
CA PHE A 170 -1.27 -4.40 15.66
C PHE A 170 -2.40 -3.52 15.14
N MET A 171 -3.15 -4.02 14.17
CA MET A 171 -4.25 -3.34 13.51
C MET A 171 -5.41 -4.33 13.28
N GLU A 172 -6.64 -3.88 13.45
CA GLU A 172 -7.85 -4.66 13.24
C GLU A 172 -8.75 -3.98 12.21
N TYR A 173 -9.23 -4.76 11.24
CA TYR A 173 -10.17 -4.29 10.22
C TYR A 173 -11.59 -4.35 10.76
N LEU A 174 -12.26 -3.20 10.80
CA LEU A 174 -13.62 -3.05 11.32
C LEU A 174 -14.67 -3.11 10.21
N GLN A 175 -14.38 -2.48 9.07
CA GLN A 175 -15.30 -2.41 7.95
C GLN A 175 -14.53 -2.32 6.64
N TYR A 176 -14.97 -3.07 5.64
CA TYR A 176 -14.48 -2.97 4.26
C TYR A 176 -15.43 -2.11 3.43
N TYR A 177 -14.89 -1.14 2.69
CA TYR A 177 -15.64 -0.35 1.72
C TYR A 177 -15.70 -1.00 0.35
N GLY A 178 -14.86 -2.00 0.10
CA GLY A 178 -14.76 -2.69 -1.16
C GLY A 178 -13.43 -2.42 -1.88
N THR A 179 -13.40 -2.84 -3.14
CA THR A 179 -12.23 -2.68 -4.03
C THR A 179 -12.64 -1.99 -5.31
N PHE A 180 -11.72 -1.18 -5.84
CA PHE A 180 -11.96 -0.27 -6.96
C PHE A 180 -10.79 -0.38 -7.94
N ASN A 181 -11.09 -0.19 -9.23
CA ASN A 181 -10.05 -0.17 -10.27
C ASN A 181 -9.25 1.14 -10.31
N ASP A 182 -9.71 2.16 -9.61
CA ASP A 182 -9.05 3.45 -9.44
C ASP A 182 -9.40 4.04 -8.06
N VAL A 183 -8.91 5.24 -7.74
CA VAL A 183 -9.32 5.97 -6.54
C VAL A 183 -10.77 6.41 -6.71
N PRO A 184 -11.69 6.05 -5.77
CA PRO A 184 -13.11 6.36 -5.87
C PRO A 184 -13.45 7.83 -5.63
#